data_4bce84fc2b9a2ac026fe3e485071ecac
#
_entry.id   4bce84fc2b9a2ac026fe3e485071ecac
#
_cell.length_a   1.000
_cell.length_b   1.000
_cell.length_c   1.000
_cell.angle_alpha   90.00
_cell.angle_beta   90.00
_cell.angle_gamma   90.00
#
_symmetry.space_group_name_H-M   'P 1'
#
loop_
_entity.id
_entity.type
_entity.pdbx_description
1 polymer ?
#
loop_
_entity_poly.entity_id
_entity_poly.type
_entity_poly.pdbx_seq_one_letter_code
_entity_poly.pdbx_strand_id
1 'polypeptide(L)'
;MHRLPSVRALAFLLSVVLLSSCGNSEPPRSAAYQQQPVSRNEQPIRTATIPPTAPPSTYAQSVIVIDIPSGRVLYTKNADQRRAVASTQKLITAMCVLDAGNLDKPVRIEKSDTDCEPTKLYLKPGEVYSRRELLKVLLVKSANDVARALARDVGGSQQGFASLMNRKCRQLGMRNSHFVNPHGLTEPGQYSTARDMAIAARAAYRSPIVRSYTSTKSFRFRYNDGRTKLLENTNKVLERLSYCTGMKTGTTNASGRCLVASGSLNGRSVIAVVLKSNTPHIWDDSTKLLRWALERPRPGV
;
A
#
# COMPACT_ATOMS: atom_id res chain seq x y z
N MET A 1 76.93 15.73 -8.08
CA MET A 1 77.88 15.68 -6.93
C MET A 1 77.13 15.05 -5.75
N HIS A 2 77.65 13.87 -5.30
CA HIS A 2 77.58 13.26 -3.97
C HIS A 2 76.20 12.89 -3.41
N ARG A 3 75.87 11.71 -3.20
CA ARG A 3 76.40 10.37 -2.80
C ARG A 3 75.44 9.81 -1.77
N LEU A 4 74.89 8.66 -2.08
CA LEU A 4 74.39 7.71 -1.10
C LEU A 4 75.53 7.21 -0.21
N PRO A 5 75.31 6.63 0.96
CA PRO A 5 75.28 5.17 1.09
C PRO A 5 74.24 4.65 2.09
N SER A 6 73.65 3.51 1.89
CA SER A 6 73.99 2.08 1.94
C SER A 6 73.97 1.45 3.35
N VAL A 7 73.03 0.48 3.48
CA VAL A 7 73.15 -0.90 3.98
C VAL A 7 73.51 -1.16 5.45
N ARG A 8 72.71 -1.93 6.17
CA ARG A 8 72.96 -3.32 6.56
C ARG A 8 71.86 -3.97 7.37
N ALA A 9 71.58 -5.17 6.96
CA ALA A 9 70.73 -6.18 7.64
C ALA A 9 71.34 -6.70 8.93
N LEU A 10 70.53 -7.22 9.84
CA LEU A 10 70.85 -8.41 10.64
C LEU A 10 69.58 -9.14 11.09
N ALA A 11 69.51 -10.38 10.72
CA ALA A 11 68.50 -11.33 11.13
C ALA A 11 68.85 -11.90 12.52
N PHE A 12 67.82 -12.22 13.31
CA PHE A 12 67.90 -13.33 14.28
C PHE A 12 66.53 -13.97 14.48
N LEU A 13 66.53 -15.27 14.30
CA LEU A 13 65.43 -16.21 14.60
C LEU A 13 65.19 -16.26 16.13
N LEU A 14 63.95 -16.39 16.55
CA LEU A 14 63.57 -17.42 17.52
C LEU A 14 62.07 -17.75 17.43
N SER A 15 61.81 -19.03 17.23
CA SER A 15 60.47 -19.63 17.18
C SER A 15 59.90 -19.73 18.61
N VAL A 16 58.64 -19.36 18.78
CA VAL A 16 57.77 -19.90 19.82
C VAL A 16 56.39 -20.14 19.26
N VAL A 17 56.01 -21.39 19.21
CA VAL A 17 54.67 -21.87 18.88
C VAL A 17 53.79 -21.64 20.10
N LEU A 18 52.71 -20.89 19.91
CA LEU A 18 51.56 -20.96 20.80
C LEU A 18 50.28 -20.99 19.95
N LEU A 19 49.64 -22.14 20.00
CA LEU A 19 48.30 -22.37 19.52
C LEU A 19 47.33 -21.42 20.25
N SER A 20 46.62 -20.59 19.52
CA SER A 20 45.46 -19.89 20.02
C SER A 20 44.40 -19.87 18.92
N SER A 21 43.32 -20.50 19.24
CA SER A 21 42.03 -20.58 18.64
C SER A 21 41.64 -19.35 17.79
N CYS A 22 41.48 -19.56 16.47
CA CYS A 22 40.79 -18.61 15.60
C CYS A 22 39.31 -18.61 15.94
N GLY A 23 38.89 -17.67 16.76
CA GLY A 23 37.49 -17.26 16.84
C GLY A 23 37.17 -16.44 15.61
N ASN A 24 36.49 -17.02 14.63
CA ASN A 24 35.85 -16.27 13.55
C ASN A 24 34.74 -15.38 14.14
N SER A 25 35.04 -14.13 14.35
CA SER A 25 33.98 -13.11 14.55
C SER A 25 33.36 -12.81 13.21
N GLU A 26 32.27 -13.51 12.90
CA GLU A 26 31.34 -13.06 11.84
C GLU A 26 30.83 -11.65 12.17
N PRO A 27 30.74 -10.75 11.16
CA PRO A 27 30.08 -9.47 11.36
C PRO A 27 28.62 -9.71 11.78
N PRO A 28 28.01 -8.83 12.59
CA PRO A 28 26.64 -9.02 13.04
C PRO A 28 25.72 -9.09 11.81
N ARG A 29 25.10 -10.24 11.61
CA ARG A 29 24.05 -10.42 10.62
C ARG A 29 22.96 -9.41 10.95
N SER A 30 22.72 -8.48 10.03
CA SER A 30 21.54 -7.63 10.08
C SER A 30 20.34 -8.55 10.33
N ALA A 31 19.54 -8.21 11.35
CA ALA A 31 18.35 -8.97 11.67
C ALA A 31 17.49 -9.07 10.40
N ALA A 32 17.62 -10.20 9.71
CA ALA A 32 16.74 -10.54 8.61
C ALA A 32 15.34 -10.53 9.22
N TYR A 33 14.51 -9.61 8.76
CA TYR A 33 13.08 -9.63 9.02
C TYR A 33 12.58 -10.99 8.58
N GLN A 34 12.42 -11.89 9.56
CA GLN A 34 11.89 -13.22 9.28
C GLN A 34 10.54 -13.03 8.61
N GLN A 35 10.49 -13.32 7.33
CA GLN A 35 9.24 -13.47 6.61
C GLN A 35 8.50 -14.60 7.32
N GLN A 36 7.55 -14.23 8.18
CA GLN A 36 6.61 -15.22 8.68
C GLN A 36 5.99 -15.88 7.45
N PRO A 37 6.01 -17.21 7.37
CA PRO A 37 5.43 -17.91 6.26
C PRO A 37 3.98 -17.43 6.14
N VAL A 38 3.64 -16.83 4.99
CA VAL A 38 2.27 -16.45 4.69
C VAL A 38 1.47 -17.76 4.76
N SER A 39 0.70 -17.92 5.83
CA SER A 39 -0.14 -19.08 6.02
C SER A 39 -0.95 -19.29 4.72
N ARG A 40 -0.78 -20.43 4.07
CA ARG A 40 -1.51 -20.85 2.85
C ARG A 40 -3.03 -20.91 3.04
N ASN A 41 -3.52 -20.61 4.25
CA ASN A 41 -4.91 -20.65 4.65
C ASN A 41 -5.56 -19.26 4.76
N GLU A 42 -5.36 -18.35 3.80
CA GLU A 42 -6.37 -17.33 3.60
C GLU A 42 -7.60 -18.04 3.01
N GLN A 43 -8.49 -18.47 3.90
CA GLN A 43 -9.77 -19.04 3.49
C GLN A 43 -10.47 -18.05 2.56
N PRO A 44 -11.04 -18.52 1.44
CA PRO A 44 -11.80 -17.67 0.55
C PRO A 44 -12.86 -16.91 1.36
N ILE A 45 -13.13 -15.66 0.97
CA ILE A 45 -14.17 -14.85 1.59
C ILE A 45 -15.48 -15.66 1.58
N ARG A 46 -15.89 -16.16 2.75
CA ARG A 46 -17.07 -17.05 2.87
C ARG A 46 -18.35 -16.23 2.80
N THR A 47 -19.33 -16.73 2.06
CA THR A 47 -20.68 -16.16 2.06
C THR A 47 -21.33 -16.41 3.41
N ALA A 48 -21.84 -15.39 4.05
CA ALA A 48 -22.48 -15.50 5.34
C ALA A 48 -23.95 -15.08 5.29
N THR A 49 -24.70 -15.49 6.27
CA THR A 49 -26.09 -15.09 6.50
C THR A 49 -26.26 -13.57 6.41
N ILE A 50 -27.23 -13.13 5.62
CA ILE A 50 -27.58 -11.74 5.39
C ILE A 50 -27.94 -11.08 6.73
N PRO A 51 -27.45 -9.86 7.01
CA PRO A 51 -27.88 -9.11 8.18
C PRO A 51 -29.41 -8.88 8.18
N PRO A 52 -30.06 -8.80 9.34
CA PRO A 52 -31.54 -8.77 9.46
C PRO A 52 -32.23 -7.55 8.83
N THR A 53 -31.49 -6.54 8.37
CA THR A 53 -32.05 -5.39 7.61
C THR A 53 -31.41 -5.32 6.25
N ALA A 54 -32.19 -5.00 5.23
CA ALA A 54 -31.69 -4.88 3.85
C ALA A 54 -30.56 -3.86 3.73
N PRO A 55 -29.53 -4.14 2.92
CA PRO A 55 -28.47 -3.19 2.66
C PRO A 55 -29.03 -1.96 1.93
N PRO A 56 -28.42 -0.77 2.11
CA PRO A 56 -28.90 0.44 1.44
C PRO A 56 -28.70 0.32 -0.08
N SER A 57 -29.63 0.91 -0.82
CA SER A 57 -29.44 1.11 -2.28
C SER A 57 -28.23 2.00 -2.54
N THR A 58 -27.45 1.66 -3.57
CA THR A 58 -26.23 2.37 -3.96
C THR A 58 -26.27 2.75 -5.44
N TYR A 59 -25.71 3.91 -5.75
CA TYR A 59 -25.50 4.34 -7.13
C TYR A 59 -24.38 3.55 -7.82
N ALA A 60 -23.40 3.14 -7.05
CA ALA A 60 -22.24 2.37 -7.54
C ALA A 60 -22.68 1.10 -8.28
N GLN A 61 -21.96 0.77 -9.36
CA GLN A 61 -22.24 -0.42 -10.17
C GLN A 61 -21.72 -1.71 -9.57
N SER A 62 -20.61 -1.66 -8.80
CA SER A 62 -20.09 -2.84 -8.09
C SER A 62 -19.77 -2.48 -6.65
N VAL A 63 -20.24 -3.32 -5.72
CA VAL A 63 -20.07 -3.12 -4.28
C VAL A 63 -19.77 -4.45 -3.61
N ILE A 64 -18.95 -4.43 -2.58
CA ILE A 64 -18.84 -5.49 -1.58
C ILE A 64 -18.61 -4.88 -0.20
N VAL A 65 -19.23 -5.45 0.80
CA VAL A 65 -18.95 -5.15 2.21
C VAL A 65 -18.52 -6.41 2.91
N ILE A 66 -17.39 -6.36 3.61
CA ILE A 66 -16.85 -7.50 4.36
C ILE A 66 -16.60 -7.13 5.81
N ASP A 67 -16.72 -8.09 6.70
CA ASP A 67 -16.20 -8.04 8.05
C ASP A 67 -14.68 -8.27 8.03
N ILE A 68 -13.90 -7.39 8.63
CA ILE A 68 -12.43 -7.47 8.53
C ILE A 68 -11.87 -8.68 9.26
N PRO A 69 -12.23 -8.96 10.53
CA PRO A 69 -11.68 -10.09 11.28
C PRO A 69 -11.92 -11.42 10.58
N SER A 70 -13.17 -11.74 10.27
CA SER A 70 -13.55 -13.04 9.70
C SER A 70 -13.36 -13.14 8.18
N GLY A 71 -13.35 -12.01 7.46
CA GLY A 71 -13.42 -11.97 5.99
C GLY A 71 -14.82 -12.29 5.45
N ARG A 72 -15.83 -12.43 6.31
CA ARG A 72 -17.20 -12.73 5.97
C ARG A 72 -17.80 -11.64 5.09
N VAL A 73 -18.42 -12.03 3.98
CA VAL A 73 -19.15 -11.10 3.09
C VAL A 73 -20.49 -10.75 3.74
N LEU A 74 -20.74 -9.45 3.90
CA LEU A 74 -21.97 -8.91 4.45
C LEU A 74 -22.94 -8.48 3.35
N TYR A 75 -22.42 -7.99 2.23
CA TYR A 75 -23.22 -7.54 1.08
C TYR A 75 -22.41 -7.58 -0.21
N THR A 76 -23.08 -7.88 -1.33
CA THR A 76 -22.50 -7.79 -2.68
C THR A 76 -23.49 -7.21 -3.69
N LYS A 77 -22.95 -6.46 -4.66
CA LYS A 77 -23.61 -6.03 -5.89
C LYS A 77 -22.58 -6.10 -6.99
N ASN A 78 -22.76 -7.00 -7.98
CA ASN A 78 -21.83 -7.18 -9.10
C ASN A 78 -20.35 -7.26 -8.66
N ALA A 79 -20.07 -7.94 -7.53
CA ALA A 79 -18.76 -7.88 -6.86
C ALA A 79 -17.64 -8.52 -7.69
N ASP A 80 -17.95 -9.42 -8.61
CA ASP A 80 -17.00 -10.17 -9.41
C ASP A 80 -16.82 -9.62 -10.83
N GLN A 81 -17.54 -8.54 -11.16
CA GLN A 81 -17.41 -7.89 -12.46
C GLN A 81 -16.07 -7.16 -12.56
N ARG A 82 -15.27 -7.49 -13.59
CA ARG A 82 -14.00 -6.82 -13.90
C ARG A 82 -14.23 -5.37 -14.27
N ARG A 83 -13.45 -4.47 -13.65
CA ARG A 83 -13.54 -3.02 -13.85
C ARG A 83 -12.19 -2.36 -13.71
N ALA A 84 -12.03 -1.18 -14.30
CA ALA A 84 -10.97 -0.25 -13.91
C ALA A 84 -11.24 0.22 -12.47
N VAL A 85 -10.21 0.15 -11.61
CA VAL A 85 -10.31 0.46 -10.18
C VAL A 85 -9.56 1.74 -9.79
N ALA A 86 -8.93 2.38 -10.78
CA ALA A 86 -8.15 3.60 -10.59
C ALA A 86 -7.14 3.48 -9.43
N SER A 87 -6.88 4.59 -8.77
CA SER A 87 -5.89 4.66 -7.67
C SER A 87 -6.23 3.82 -6.44
N THR A 88 -7.37 3.10 -6.37
CA THR A 88 -7.58 2.16 -5.26
C THR A 88 -6.57 1.03 -5.29
N GLN A 89 -6.02 0.67 -6.47
CA GLN A 89 -4.94 -0.31 -6.60
C GLN A 89 -3.63 0.10 -5.87
N LYS A 90 -3.47 1.38 -5.49
CA LYS A 90 -2.33 1.83 -4.69
C LYS A 90 -2.24 1.14 -3.31
N LEU A 91 -3.28 0.42 -2.87
CA LEU A 91 -3.19 -0.49 -1.73
C LEU A 91 -2.24 -1.66 -2.03
N ILE A 92 -2.28 -2.22 -3.25
CA ILE A 92 -1.32 -3.25 -3.69
C ILE A 92 0.08 -2.65 -3.80
N THR A 93 0.20 -1.46 -4.41
CA THR A 93 1.48 -0.73 -4.49
C THR A 93 2.09 -0.55 -3.10
N ALA A 94 1.30 -0.09 -2.13
CA ALA A 94 1.75 0.08 -0.75
C ALA A 94 2.22 -1.24 -0.11
N MET A 95 1.51 -2.33 -0.32
CA MET A 95 1.93 -3.65 0.19
C MET A 95 3.25 -4.12 -0.43
N CYS A 96 3.44 -3.94 -1.74
CA CYS A 96 4.72 -4.29 -2.38
C CYS A 96 5.90 -3.45 -1.84
N VAL A 97 5.66 -2.17 -1.53
CA VAL A 97 6.67 -1.31 -0.89
C VAL A 97 6.98 -1.76 0.53
N LEU A 98 5.96 -2.17 1.30
CA LEU A 98 6.14 -2.70 2.66
C LEU A 98 6.90 -4.04 2.66
N ASP A 99 6.60 -4.92 1.70
CA ASP A 99 7.29 -6.20 1.56
C ASP A 99 8.78 -6.02 1.22
N ALA A 100 9.14 -4.97 0.49
CA ALA A 100 10.53 -4.64 0.19
C ALA A 100 11.32 -4.18 1.43
N GLY A 101 10.65 -3.88 2.54
CA GLY A 101 11.25 -3.46 3.79
C GLY A 101 12.02 -2.15 3.70
N ASN A 102 12.90 -1.91 4.68
CA ASN A 102 13.74 -0.72 4.81
C ASN A 102 13.03 0.58 4.41
N LEU A 103 12.04 0.97 5.21
CA LEU A 103 11.24 2.17 4.93
C LEU A 103 12.03 3.48 5.04
N ASP A 104 13.20 3.44 5.66
CA ASP A 104 14.08 4.61 5.80
C ASP A 104 15.09 4.71 4.65
N LYS A 105 15.09 3.74 3.71
CA LYS A 105 15.90 3.80 2.49
C LYS A 105 15.61 5.08 1.71
N PRO A 106 16.66 5.86 1.36
CA PRO A 106 16.50 7.04 0.51
C PRO A 106 16.14 6.63 -0.93
N VAL A 107 15.17 7.34 -1.50
CA VAL A 107 14.72 7.22 -2.89
C VAL A 107 15.00 8.55 -3.58
N ARG A 108 15.95 8.54 -4.53
CA ARG A 108 16.22 9.70 -5.39
C ARG A 108 15.15 9.76 -6.48
N ILE A 109 14.56 10.93 -6.67
CA ILE A 109 13.57 11.18 -7.72
C ILE A 109 14.27 11.30 -9.06
N GLU A 110 13.76 10.62 -10.08
CA GLU A 110 14.24 10.70 -11.46
C GLU A 110 13.24 11.42 -12.36
N LYS A 111 13.72 11.91 -13.52
CA LYS A 111 12.86 12.57 -14.51
C LYS A 111 11.69 11.69 -14.93
N SER A 112 11.96 10.41 -15.14
CA SER A 112 10.95 9.41 -15.51
C SER A 112 9.83 9.25 -14.48
N ASP A 113 10.08 9.50 -13.19
CA ASP A 113 9.06 9.43 -12.14
C ASP A 113 8.04 10.58 -12.27
N THR A 114 8.49 11.72 -12.81
CA THR A 114 7.68 12.94 -12.90
C THR A 114 6.82 13.01 -14.16
N ASP A 115 7.01 12.10 -15.11
CA ASP A 115 6.28 12.04 -16.39
C ASP A 115 4.95 11.31 -16.24
N CYS A 116 4.01 11.90 -15.49
CA CYS A 116 2.68 11.35 -15.26
C CYS A 116 1.70 12.46 -14.88
N GLU A 117 0.48 12.37 -15.36
CA GLU A 117 -0.65 13.24 -15.02
C GLU A 117 -1.85 12.35 -14.59
N PRO A 118 -2.87 12.92 -13.92
CA PRO A 118 -3.02 14.32 -13.48
C PRO A 118 -2.60 14.57 -12.02
N THR A 119 -2.56 13.60 -11.13
CA THR A 119 -2.39 13.81 -9.68
C THR A 119 -0.93 13.64 -9.28
N LYS A 120 -0.24 14.76 -9.01
CA LYS A 120 1.19 14.79 -8.64
C LYS A 120 1.44 15.52 -7.33
N LEU A 121 2.55 15.19 -6.69
CA LEU A 121 3.15 16.00 -5.63
C LEU A 121 4.03 17.11 -6.23
N TYR A 122 4.39 16.99 -7.52
CA TYR A 122 5.32 17.86 -8.25
C TYR A 122 6.74 17.78 -7.69
N LEU A 123 7.22 16.56 -7.46
CA LEU A 123 8.58 16.27 -7.09
C LEU A 123 9.54 16.68 -8.22
N LYS A 124 10.74 17.13 -7.87
CA LYS A 124 11.78 17.52 -8.84
C LYS A 124 12.83 16.40 -8.96
N PRO A 125 13.34 16.14 -10.18
CA PRO A 125 14.48 15.25 -10.34
C PRO A 125 15.65 15.67 -9.45
N GLY A 126 16.30 14.70 -8.80
CA GLY A 126 17.40 14.93 -7.86
C GLY A 126 16.98 15.04 -6.39
N GLU A 127 15.73 15.37 -6.08
CA GLU A 127 15.22 15.34 -4.70
C GLU A 127 15.31 13.92 -4.13
N VAL A 128 15.49 13.82 -2.81
CA VAL A 128 15.64 12.54 -2.10
C VAL A 128 14.69 12.50 -0.92
N TYR A 129 13.88 11.45 -0.85
CA TYR A 129 12.93 11.20 0.24
C TYR A 129 13.02 9.75 0.70
N SER A 130 12.71 9.47 1.96
CA SER A 130 12.60 8.09 2.42
C SER A 130 11.39 7.37 1.80
N ARG A 131 11.48 6.04 1.65
CA ARG A 131 10.29 5.22 1.29
C ARG A 131 9.10 5.52 2.19
N ARG A 132 9.34 5.75 3.48
CA ARG A 132 8.33 6.07 4.50
C ARG A 132 7.56 7.33 4.17
N GLU A 133 8.25 8.41 3.84
CA GLU A 133 7.63 9.69 3.46
C GLU A 133 6.81 9.54 2.18
N LEU A 134 7.40 8.91 1.16
CA LEU A 134 6.72 8.66 -0.11
C LEU A 134 5.49 7.75 0.06
N LEU A 135 5.59 6.70 0.89
CA LEU A 135 4.46 5.81 1.18
C LEU A 135 3.31 6.54 1.87
N LYS A 136 3.60 7.46 2.80
CA LYS A 136 2.57 8.31 3.43
C LYS A 136 1.87 9.21 2.41
N VAL A 137 2.64 9.85 1.53
CA VAL A 137 2.08 10.66 0.41
C VAL A 137 1.23 9.80 -0.52
N LEU A 138 1.70 8.61 -0.89
CA LEU A 138 0.98 7.67 -1.74
C LEU A 138 -0.42 7.37 -1.22
N LEU A 139 -0.53 7.11 0.08
CA LEU A 139 -1.79 6.69 0.71
C LEU A 139 -2.72 7.86 1.03
N VAL A 140 -2.18 9.01 1.43
CA VAL A 140 -2.96 10.20 1.78
C VAL A 140 -3.33 11.02 0.55
N LYS A 141 -2.34 11.46 -0.23
CA LYS A 141 -2.50 12.38 -1.37
C LYS A 141 -2.76 11.65 -2.69
N SER A 142 -2.39 10.37 -2.78
CA SER A 142 -2.55 9.57 -4.00
C SER A 142 -1.67 10.00 -5.19
N ALA A 143 -0.54 10.66 -4.96
CA ALA A 143 0.33 11.21 -5.99
C ALA A 143 0.90 10.12 -6.94
N ASN A 144 0.84 10.36 -8.25
CA ASN A 144 1.25 9.38 -9.28
C ASN A 144 2.76 9.38 -9.48
N ASP A 145 3.42 10.54 -9.43
CA ASP A 145 4.88 10.68 -9.43
C ASP A 145 5.52 9.89 -8.27
N VAL A 146 4.93 9.97 -7.09
CA VAL A 146 5.35 9.19 -5.92
C VAL A 146 5.17 7.69 -6.16
N ALA A 147 4.04 7.27 -6.76
CA ALA A 147 3.83 5.86 -7.09
C ALA A 147 4.89 5.33 -8.07
N ARG A 148 5.27 6.13 -9.07
CA ARG A 148 6.32 5.79 -10.04
C ARG A 148 7.70 5.69 -9.40
N ALA A 149 8.07 6.65 -8.56
CA ALA A 149 9.34 6.64 -7.83
C ALA A 149 9.47 5.40 -6.94
N LEU A 150 8.43 5.07 -6.15
CA LEU A 150 8.41 3.87 -5.33
C LEU A 150 8.46 2.59 -6.18
N ALA A 151 7.78 2.57 -7.32
CA ALA A 151 7.78 1.42 -8.22
C ALA A 151 9.16 1.19 -8.83
N ARG A 152 9.85 2.22 -9.28
CA ARG A 152 11.22 2.13 -9.79
C ARG A 152 12.18 1.69 -8.68
N ASP A 153 12.08 2.27 -7.50
CA ASP A 153 12.95 1.92 -6.37
C ASP A 153 12.82 0.45 -5.93
N VAL A 154 11.61 -0.11 -5.94
CA VAL A 154 11.33 -1.47 -5.46
C VAL A 154 11.39 -2.50 -6.58
N GLY A 155 10.94 -2.16 -7.78
CA GLY A 155 10.82 -3.08 -8.91
C GLY A 155 11.90 -2.90 -9.99
N GLY A 156 12.82 -1.93 -9.84
CA GLY A 156 13.82 -1.57 -10.84
C GLY A 156 13.24 -0.85 -12.06
N SER A 157 11.97 -1.06 -12.36
CA SER A 157 11.23 -0.43 -13.46
C SER A 157 9.72 -0.47 -13.18
N GLN A 158 8.92 0.26 -13.98
CA GLN A 158 7.46 0.20 -13.89
C GLN A 158 6.93 -1.22 -14.20
N GLN A 159 7.49 -1.88 -15.21
CA GLN A 159 7.14 -3.27 -15.60
C GLN A 159 7.56 -4.28 -14.53
N GLY A 160 8.78 -4.15 -14.00
CA GLY A 160 9.27 -4.98 -12.90
C GLY A 160 8.34 -4.88 -11.68
N PHE A 161 7.92 -3.66 -11.35
CA PHE A 161 6.99 -3.44 -10.26
C PHE A 161 5.57 -3.98 -10.55
N ALA A 162 5.05 -3.84 -11.76
CA ALA A 162 3.78 -4.45 -12.17
C ALA A 162 3.82 -5.98 -12.00
N SER A 163 4.96 -6.62 -12.30
CA SER A 163 5.18 -8.03 -12.05
C SER A 163 5.12 -8.38 -10.55
N LEU A 164 5.67 -7.53 -9.67
CA LEU A 164 5.55 -7.66 -8.22
C LEU A 164 4.08 -7.53 -7.77
N MET A 165 3.36 -6.53 -8.27
CA MET A 165 1.93 -6.33 -7.97
C MET A 165 1.11 -7.57 -8.34
N ASN A 166 1.29 -8.12 -9.55
CA ASN A 166 0.56 -9.29 -10.00
C ASN A 166 0.96 -10.57 -9.23
N ARG A 167 2.21 -10.70 -8.81
CA ARG A 167 2.65 -11.76 -7.89
C ARG A 167 1.95 -11.63 -6.53
N LYS A 168 1.88 -10.43 -5.97
CA LYS A 168 1.14 -10.14 -4.73
C LYS A 168 -0.34 -10.50 -4.87
N CYS A 169 -0.98 -10.17 -5.99
CA CYS A 169 -2.36 -10.55 -6.26
C CYS A 169 -2.56 -12.07 -6.22
N ARG A 170 -1.68 -12.84 -6.88
CA ARG A 170 -1.75 -14.31 -6.83
C ARG A 170 -1.57 -14.85 -5.42
N GLN A 171 -0.63 -14.31 -4.64
CA GLN A 171 -0.40 -14.70 -3.24
C GLN A 171 -1.64 -14.45 -2.35
N LEU A 172 -2.38 -13.38 -2.62
CA LEU A 172 -3.59 -13.02 -1.91
C LEU A 172 -4.85 -13.75 -2.39
N GLY A 173 -4.76 -14.50 -3.49
CA GLY A 173 -5.92 -15.16 -4.09
C GLY A 173 -6.81 -14.24 -4.92
N MET A 174 -6.31 -13.10 -5.39
CA MET A 174 -7.01 -12.18 -6.30
C MET A 174 -7.00 -12.71 -7.72
N ARG A 175 -7.97 -13.57 -8.05
CA ARG A 175 -8.00 -14.35 -9.32
C ARG A 175 -8.49 -13.54 -10.53
N ASN A 176 -9.14 -12.41 -10.30
CA ASN A 176 -9.72 -11.54 -11.33
C ASN A 176 -9.10 -10.15 -11.32
N SER A 177 -7.76 -10.09 -11.16
CA SER A 177 -7.01 -8.84 -11.16
C SER A 177 -5.75 -8.94 -12.00
N HIS A 178 -5.47 -7.87 -12.74
CA HIS A 178 -4.23 -7.68 -13.46
C HIS A 178 -3.87 -6.20 -13.46
N PHE A 179 -2.62 -5.88 -13.07
CA PHE A 179 -2.11 -4.52 -12.97
C PHE A 179 -0.90 -4.35 -13.89
N VAL A 180 -0.84 -3.24 -14.62
CA VAL A 180 0.25 -2.91 -15.54
C VAL A 180 1.02 -1.65 -15.13
N ASN A 181 0.51 -0.88 -14.18
CA ASN A 181 1.17 0.29 -13.62
C ASN A 181 0.93 0.42 -12.11
N PRO A 182 1.77 1.20 -11.36
CA PRO A 182 1.65 1.31 -9.91
C PRO A 182 0.59 2.30 -9.43
N HIS A 183 0.04 3.13 -10.31
CA HIS A 183 -0.74 4.32 -9.93
C HIS A 183 -2.25 4.20 -10.19
N GLY A 184 -2.67 3.38 -11.15
CA GLY A 184 -4.08 3.16 -11.46
C GLY A 184 -4.64 4.06 -12.56
N LEU A 185 -3.81 4.74 -13.34
CA LEU A 185 -4.26 5.35 -14.60
C LEU A 185 -4.68 4.24 -15.55
N THR A 186 -5.69 4.53 -16.36
CA THR A 186 -6.28 3.54 -17.26
C THR A 186 -5.27 3.08 -18.31
N GLU A 187 -5.11 1.76 -18.38
CA GLU A 187 -4.26 1.09 -19.37
C GLU A 187 -4.96 -0.14 -19.90
N PRO A 188 -4.75 -0.51 -21.18
CA PRO A 188 -5.24 -1.77 -21.72
C PRO A 188 -4.78 -2.96 -20.88
N GLY A 189 -5.67 -3.92 -20.63
CA GLY A 189 -5.38 -5.10 -19.85
C GLY A 189 -5.35 -4.90 -18.33
N GLN A 190 -5.52 -3.68 -17.81
CA GLN A 190 -5.57 -3.40 -16.38
C GLN A 190 -7.00 -3.47 -15.83
N TYR A 191 -7.24 -4.37 -14.88
CA TYR A 191 -8.54 -4.55 -14.24
C TYR A 191 -8.42 -5.17 -12.85
N SER A 192 -9.52 -5.06 -12.10
CA SER A 192 -9.78 -5.81 -10.86
C SER A 192 -11.29 -5.95 -10.66
N THR A 193 -11.71 -6.50 -9.53
CA THR A 193 -13.10 -6.63 -9.11
C THR A 193 -13.30 -6.04 -7.72
N ALA A 194 -14.54 -5.77 -7.33
CA ALA A 194 -14.81 -5.31 -5.95
C ALA A 194 -14.39 -6.39 -4.94
N ARG A 195 -14.58 -7.68 -5.25
CA ARG A 195 -14.15 -8.79 -4.40
C ARG A 195 -12.64 -8.83 -4.23
N ASP A 196 -11.89 -8.80 -5.31
CA ASP A 196 -10.43 -8.82 -5.25
C ASP A 196 -9.87 -7.59 -4.52
N MET A 197 -10.48 -6.41 -4.75
CA MET A 197 -10.10 -5.21 -4.01
C MET A 197 -10.44 -5.28 -2.52
N ALA A 198 -11.48 -6.04 -2.12
CA ALA A 198 -11.76 -6.29 -0.70
C ALA A 198 -10.72 -7.23 -0.08
N ILE A 199 -10.26 -8.25 -0.82
CA ILE A 199 -9.14 -9.12 -0.40
C ILE A 199 -7.88 -8.27 -0.19
N ALA A 200 -7.52 -7.44 -1.18
CA ALA A 200 -6.38 -6.53 -1.09
C ALA A 200 -6.49 -5.58 0.12
N ALA A 201 -7.65 -4.98 0.28
CA ALA A 201 -7.91 -4.03 1.36
C ALA A 201 -7.81 -4.68 2.74
N ARG A 202 -8.34 -5.90 2.90
CA ARG A 202 -8.24 -6.68 4.13
C ARG A 202 -6.78 -7.03 4.46
N ALA A 203 -6.01 -7.44 3.47
CA ALA A 203 -4.58 -7.71 3.65
C ALA A 203 -3.82 -6.43 4.02
N ALA A 204 -4.04 -5.33 3.32
CA ALA A 204 -3.42 -4.03 3.60
C ALA A 204 -3.80 -3.49 4.99
N TYR A 205 -5.04 -3.70 5.43
CA TYR A 205 -5.54 -3.26 6.75
C TYR A 205 -4.81 -3.95 7.91
N ARG A 206 -4.20 -5.12 7.72
CA ARG A 206 -3.37 -5.79 8.75
C ARG A 206 -2.14 -4.96 9.13
N SER A 207 -1.60 -4.17 8.20
CA SER A 207 -0.44 -3.31 8.46
C SER A 207 -0.82 -2.11 9.33
N PRO A 208 -0.20 -1.93 10.53
CA PRO A 208 -0.40 -0.72 11.34
C PRO A 208 -0.02 0.56 10.59
N ILE A 209 0.99 0.50 9.74
CA ILE A 209 1.47 1.64 8.92
C ILE A 209 0.38 2.05 7.93
N VAL A 210 -0.22 1.08 7.21
CA VAL A 210 -1.31 1.38 6.27
C VAL A 210 -2.50 1.98 7.01
N ARG A 211 -2.92 1.38 8.13
CA ARG A 211 -4.02 1.94 8.94
C ARG A 211 -3.74 3.37 9.37
N SER A 212 -2.55 3.63 9.92
CA SER A 212 -2.14 4.97 10.36
C SER A 212 -2.18 5.98 9.21
N TYR A 213 -1.62 5.62 8.04
CA TYR A 213 -1.54 6.57 6.93
C TYR A 213 -2.92 6.78 6.27
N THR A 214 -3.71 5.73 6.08
CA THR A 214 -5.03 5.86 5.44
C THR A 214 -6.07 6.57 6.30
N SER A 215 -5.92 6.57 7.63
CA SER A 215 -6.78 7.32 8.56
C SER A 215 -6.31 8.76 8.80
N THR A 216 -5.11 9.13 8.36
CA THR A 216 -4.59 10.50 8.47
C THR A 216 -5.42 11.46 7.62
N LYS A 217 -6.10 12.43 8.22
CA LYS A 217 -6.93 13.44 7.49
C LYS A 217 -6.07 14.41 6.69
N SER A 218 -4.98 14.88 7.28
CA SER A 218 -4.00 15.75 6.64
C SER A 218 -2.66 15.66 7.34
N PHE A 219 -1.59 16.03 6.65
CA PHE A 219 -0.28 16.20 7.24
C PHE A 219 0.55 17.22 6.44
N ARG A 220 1.54 17.84 7.09
CA ARG A 220 2.47 18.78 6.45
C ARG A 220 3.63 17.99 5.84
N PHE A 221 3.77 18.06 4.52
CA PHE A 221 4.91 17.51 3.78
C PHE A 221 5.97 18.59 3.61
N ARG A 222 7.26 18.26 3.81
CA ARG A 222 8.39 19.14 3.61
C ARG A 222 9.18 18.73 2.38
N TYR A 223 9.36 19.63 1.44
CA TYR A 223 10.22 19.43 0.26
C TYR A 223 11.70 19.63 0.62
N ASN A 224 12.61 19.11 -0.22
CA ASN A 224 14.05 19.24 -0.03
C ASN A 224 14.52 20.72 -0.06
N ASP A 225 13.81 21.59 -0.74
CA ASP A 225 14.09 23.04 -0.78
C ASP A 225 13.55 23.81 0.45
N GLY A 226 13.06 23.09 1.47
CA GLY A 226 12.55 23.64 2.72
C GLY A 226 11.08 24.07 2.69
N ARG A 227 10.45 24.22 1.52
CA ARG A 227 9.01 24.51 1.40
C ARG A 227 8.18 23.43 2.08
N THR A 228 7.05 23.82 2.62
CA THR A 228 6.09 22.88 3.20
C THR A 228 4.73 23.00 2.52
N LYS A 229 4.02 21.89 2.44
CA LYS A 229 2.66 21.83 1.88
C LYS A 229 1.75 20.99 2.77
N LEU A 230 0.56 21.50 3.09
CA LEU A 230 -0.47 20.68 3.73
C LEU A 230 -1.05 19.74 2.67
N LEU A 231 -0.96 18.45 2.92
CA LEU A 231 -1.53 17.40 2.09
C LEU A 231 -2.76 16.83 2.80
N GLU A 232 -3.91 16.97 2.14
CA GLU A 232 -5.18 16.44 2.63
C GLU A 232 -5.45 15.06 2.06
N ASN A 233 -6.12 14.23 2.86
CA ASN A 233 -6.59 12.93 2.40
C ASN A 233 -7.70 13.11 1.36
N THR A 234 -7.62 12.30 0.32
CA THR A 234 -8.61 12.30 -0.74
C THR A 234 -9.94 11.64 -0.35
N ASN A 235 -9.99 10.95 0.79
CA ASN A 235 -11.18 10.26 1.29
C ASN A 235 -12.02 11.17 2.19
N LYS A 236 -13.08 11.76 1.63
CA LYS A 236 -14.00 12.63 2.36
C LYS A 236 -14.89 11.95 3.39
N VAL A 237 -14.95 10.60 3.40
CA VAL A 237 -15.70 9.87 4.44
C VAL A 237 -15.03 9.99 5.81
N LEU A 238 -13.71 10.25 5.87
CA LEU A 238 -12.97 10.54 7.12
C LEU A 238 -13.51 11.80 7.86
N GLU A 239 -14.12 12.72 7.14
CA GLU A 239 -14.73 13.93 7.70
C GLU A 239 -16.20 13.69 8.10
N ARG A 240 -16.87 12.73 7.42
CA ARG A 240 -18.30 12.44 7.60
C ARG A 240 -18.61 11.47 8.73
N LEU A 241 -17.67 10.55 9.02
CA LEU A 241 -17.84 9.51 10.02
C LEU A 241 -16.61 9.45 10.94
N SER A 242 -16.80 9.70 12.24
CA SER A 242 -15.70 9.67 13.23
C SER A 242 -15.04 8.29 13.36
N TYR A 243 -15.78 7.22 13.07
CA TYR A 243 -15.29 5.84 13.09
C TYR A 243 -14.76 5.34 11.73
N CYS A 244 -14.69 6.21 10.68
CA CYS A 244 -14.03 5.87 9.43
C CYS A 244 -12.51 5.80 9.66
N THR A 245 -11.87 4.71 9.20
CA THR A 245 -10.43 4.45 9.37
C THR A 245 -9.65 4.44 8.06
N GLY A 246 -10.27 4.85 6.96
CA GLY A 246 -9.60 4.93 5.63
C GLY A 246 -10.53 4.44 4.54
N MET A 247 -10.05 3.98 3.40
CA MET A 247 -8.65 3.65 3.05
C MET A 247 -8.17 4.43 1.82
N LYS A 248 -8.73 4.13 0.61
CA LYS A 248 -8.19 4.66 -0.63
C LYS A 248 -9.25 5.00 -1.67
N THR A 249 -9.16 6.20 -2.25
CA THR A 249 -9.98 6.68 -3.37
C THR A 249 -9.32 6.38 -4.71
N GLY A 250 -10.11 6.40 -5.77
CA GLY A 250 -9.63 6.34 -7.14
C GLY A 250 -10.60 7.01 -8.11
N THR A 251 -10.07 7.60 -9.18
CA THR A 251 -10.87 8.22 -10.24
C THR A 251 -10.09 8.22 -11.55
N THR A 252 -10.72 7.75 -12.60
CA THR A 252 -10.38 7.98 -14.00
C THR A 252 -11.69 8.08 -14.79
N ASN A 253 -11.64 8.53 -16.04
CA ASN A 253 -12.83 8.53 -16.90
C ASN A 253 -13.40 7.11 -17.08
N ALA A 254 -12.55 6.10 -17.26
CA ALA A 254 -12.97 4.72 -17.41
C ALA A 254 -13.55 4.12 -16.13
N SER A 255 -12.93 4.37 -14.96
CA SER A 255 -13.37 3.81 -13.69
C SER A 255 -14.58 4.52 -13.07
N GLY A 256 -14.85 5.76 -13.44
CA GLY A 256 -15.69 6.63 -12.60
C GLY A 256 -15.06 6.84 -11.22
N ARG A 257 -15.86 7.12 -10.20
CA ARG A 257 -15.40 7.23 -8.81
C ARG A 257 -15.35 5.88 -8.15
N CYS A 258 -14.24 5.59 -7.49
CA CYS A 258 -13.99 4.37 -6.73
C CYS A 258 -13.52 4.71 -5.31
N LEU A 259 -13.95 3.93 -4.34
CA LEU A 259 -13.51 4.06 -2.95
C LEU A 259 -13.44 2.68 -2.29
N VAL A 260 -12.34 2.42 -1.65
CA VAL A 260 -12.21 1.41 -0.60
C VAL A 260 -12.32 2.17 0.72
N ALA A 261 -13.42 1.98 1.45
CA ALA A 261 -13.65 2.59 2.75
C ALA A 261 -13.55 1.55 3.85
N SER A 262 -13.01 1.92 5.01
CA SER A 262 -13.01 1.08 6.21
C SER A 262 -13.54 1.86 7.40
N GLY A 263 -14.12 1.15 8.36
CA GLY A 263 -14.60 1.73 9.59
C GLY A 263 -14.54 0.74 10.75
N SER A 264 -14.47 1.28 11.96
CA SER A 264 -14.40 0.51 13.20
C SER A 264 -15.30 1.16 14.25
N LEU A 265 -16.27 0.40 14.78
CA LEU A 265 -17.21 0.89 15.79
C LEU A 265 -17.65 -0.27 16.71
N ASN A 266 -17.63 -0.06 18.02
CA ASN A 266 -18.10 -1.01 19.01
C ASN A 266 -17.54 -2.44 18.83
N GLY A 267 -16.22 -2.55 18.59
CA GLY A 267 -15.51 -3.82 18.40
C GLY A 267 -15.78 -4.51 17.07
N ARG A 268 -16.51 -3.88 16.14
CA ARG A 268 -16.67 -4.33 14.75
C ARG A 268 -15.81 -3.52 13.82
N SER A 269 -15.29 -4.17 12.78
CA SER A 269 -14.50 -3.50 11.75
C SER A 269 -14.88 -4.04 10.37
N VAL A 270 -15.18 -3.14 9.44
CA VAL A 270 -15.61 -3.52 8.08
C VAL A 270 -14.87 -2.77 7.01
N ILE A 271 -14.84 -3.37 5.83
CA ILE A 271 -14.42 -2.74 4.58
C ILE A 271 -15.61 -2.71 3.62
N ALA A 272 -15.86 -1.55 3.02
CA ALA A 272 -16.77 -1.37 1.91
C ALA A 272 -15.97 -0.96 0.65
N VAL A 273 -16.04 -1.76 -0.40
CA VAL A 273 -15.48 -1.43 -1.73
C VAL A 273 -16.61 -0.98 -2.62
N VAL A 274 -16.48 0.22 -3.17
CA VAL A 274 -17.47 0.89 -4.01
C VAL A 274 -16.81 1.28 -5.32
N LEU A 275 -17.22 0.67 -6.44
CA LEU A 275 -16.61 0.85 -7.76
C LEU A 275 -17.62 1.36 -8.77
N LYS A 276 -17.16 2.20 -9.71
CA LYS A 276 -17.95 2.76 -10.81
C LYS A 276 -19.17 3.54 -10.28
N SER A 277 -18.90 4.46 -9.36
CA SER A 277 -19.85 5.48 -8.89
C SER A 277 -19.54 6.83 -9.55
N ASN A 278 -20.17 7.90 -9.11
CA ASN A 278 -19.89 9.28 -9.50
C ASN A 278 -19.85 10.21 -8.28
N THR A 279 -19.63 11.49 -8.50
CA THR A 279 -19.73 12.54 -7.48
C THR A 279 -21.14 13.13 -7.53
N PRO A 280 -21.86 13.30 -6.41
CA PRO A 280 -21.44 13.12 -5.01
C PRO A 280 -21.63 11.70 -4.47
N HIS A 281 -22.30 10.80 -5.20
CA HIS A 281 -22.80 9.51 -4.72
C HIS A 281 -21.74 8.59 -4.11
N ILE A 282 -20.48 8.69 -4.56
CA ILE A 282 -19.40 7.87 -3.98
C ILE A 282 -19.27 8.04 -2.46
N TRP A 283 -19.45 9.27 -1.96
CA TRP A 283 -19.36 9.58 -0.54
C TRP A 283 -20.59 9.09 0.21
N ASP A 284 -21.78 9.26 -0.39
CA ASP A 284 -23.06 8.87 0.20
C ASP A 284 -23.18 7.35 0.25
N ASP A 285 -22.87 6.66 -0.86
CA ASP A 285 -22.86 5.19 -0.92
C ASP A 285 -21.94 4.61 0.16
N SER A 286 -20.71 5.11 0.23
CA SER A 286 -19.71 4.60 1.20
C SER A 286 -20.12 4.89 2.64
N THR A 287 -20.66 6.08 2.92
CA THR A 287 -21.15 6.46 4.24
C THR A 287 -22.32 5.57 4.66
N LYS A 288 -23.32 5.38 3.78
CA LYS A 288 -24.50 4.53 4.04
C LYS A 288 -24.10 3.08 4.29
N LEU A 289 -23.16 2.54 3.51
CA LEU A 289 -22.69 1.16 3.68
C LEU A 289 -21.93 0.96 5.00
N LEU A 290 -21.06 1.90 5.39
CA LEU A 290 -20.36 1.82 6.68
C LEU A 290 -21.35 1.93 7.85
N ARG A 291 -22.31 2.87 7.81
CA ARG A 291 -23.37 3.00 8.81
C ARG A 291 -24.18 1.71 8.90
N TRP A 292 -24.67 1.23 7.76
CA TRP A 292 -25.43 -0.01 7.69
C TRP A 292 -24.70 -1.20 8.31
N ALA A 293 -23.41 -1.33 8.10
CA ALA A 293 -22.64 -2.46 8.59
C ALA A 293 -22.22 -2.32 10.07
N LEU A 294 -22.06 -1.10 10.59
CA LEU A 294 -21.45 -0.84 11.90
C LEU A 294 -22.45 -0.36 12.97
N GLU A 295 -23.47 0.45 12.61
CA GLU A 295 -24.38 1.07 13.59
C GLU A 295 -25.52 0.15 14.04
N ARG A 296 -25.59 -1.07 13.51
CA ARG A 296 -26.64 -2.02 13.89
C ARG A 296 -26.46 -2.61 15.29
N PRO A 297 -27.56 -2.95 15.99
CA PRO A 297 -27.48 -3.79 17.16
C PRO A 297 -26.81 -5.13 16.84
N ARG A 298 -26.09 -5.69 17.79
CA ARG A 298 -25.63 -7.08 17.67
C ARG A 298 -26.84 -8.01 17.76
N PRO A 299 -27.02 -8.99 16.86
CA PRO A 299 -27.97 -10.05 17.14
C PRO A 299 -27.52 -10.78 18.44
N GLY A 300 -28.30 -10.78 19.47
CA GLY A 300 -28.07 -11.60 20.67
C GLY A 300 -27.14 -11.01 21.73
N VAL A 301 -27.16 -9.68 21.96
CA VAL A 301 -26.74 -9.07 23.25
C VAL A 301 -27.93 -8.42 23.88
#